data_384f83e120d805442507d5882f03e64e
#
_entry.id   384f83e120d805442507d5882f03e64e
#
_cell.length_a   1.000
_cell.length_b   1.000
_cell.length_c   1.000
_cell.angle_alpha   90.00
_cell.angle_beta   90.00
_cell.angle_gamma   90.00
#
_symmetry.space_group_name_H-M   'P 1'
#
loop_
_entity.id
_entity.type
_entity.pdbx_description
1 polymer ?
#
loop_
_entity_poly.entity_id
_entity_poly.type
_entity_poly.pdbx_seq_one_letter_code
_entity_poly.pdbx_strand_id
1 'polypeptide(L)'
;TEYVLFKQNIGPSLCIDETSLSCGELYTVVTNRAGHGGRGTLVAMIRGTKSEDVIKVLEMIHLSKRKTVKEVTLDLSPTMMRIVRTGFPNATMTNDRFHVQKLFYEAIDELRITYRWMARDLENDEIQRCKEQNIEYVPFRYTNGDTRKQLLARAKHVLVKHYSKWTESQ
;
A
#
# COMPACT_ATOMS: atom_id res chain seq x y z
N THR A 1 -13.79 -21.65 -11.64
CA THR A 1 -13.56 -20.29 -11.10
C THR A 1 -14.81 -19.45 -11.35
N GLU A 2 -15.31 -18.80 -10.30
CA GLU A 2 -16.44 -17.87 -10.39
C GLU A 2 -15.95 -16.52 -10.91
N TYR A 3 -16.65 -15.94 -11.88
CA TYR A 3 -16.25 -14.67 -12.48
C TYR A 3 -17.41 -13.92 -13.16
N VAL A 4 -17.20 -12.63 -13.33
CA VAL A 4 -18.00 -11.74 -14.20
C VAL A 4 -17.06 -11.14 -15.23
N LEU A 5 -17.48 -11.08 -16.52
CA LEU A 5 -16.66 -10.59 -17.61
C LEU A 5 -17.49 -9.74 -18.61
N PHE A 6 -17.10 -8.48 -18.74
CA PHE A 6 -17.69 -7.51 -19.67
C PHE A 6 -16.69 -7.16 -20.77
N LYS A 7 -16.58 -8.01 -21.78
CA LYS A 7 -15.63 -7.89 -22.90
C LYS A 7 -15.72 -6.57 -23.69
N GLN A 8 -16.87 -5.92 -23.65
CA GLN A 8 -17.13 -4.64 -24.33
C GLN A 8 -16.52 -3.44 -23.56
N ASN A 9 -16.22 -3.58 -22.29
CA ASN A 9 -15.71 -2.51 -21.45
C ASN A 9 -14.18 -2.37 -21.51
N ILE A 10 -13.49 -3.25 -22.24
CA ILE A 10 -12.03 -3.17 -22.40
C ILE A 10 -11.66 -1.86 -23.12
N GLY A 11 -10.66 -1.18 -22.61
CA GLY A 11 -10.15 0.08 -23.15
C GLY A 11 -8.63 0.11 -23.19
N PRO A 12 -8.03 1.21 -23.68
CA PRO A 12 -6.59 1.31 -23.84
C PRO A 12 -5.83 1.42 -22.51
N SER A 13 -6.48 1.82 -21.44
CA SER A 13 -5.88 2.03 -20.12
C SER A 13 -6.71 1.30 -19.07
N LEU A 14 -6.12 0.28 -18.44
CA LEU A 14 -6.78 -0.56 -17.45
C LEU A 14 -6.09 -0.41 -16.08
N CYS A 15 -6.80 -0.84 -15.04
CA CYS A 15 -6.26 -1.07 -13.72
C CYS A 15 -6.61 -2.50 -13.29
N ILE A 16 -5.67 -3.19 -12.66
CA ILE A 16 -5.87 -4.50 -12.04
C ILE A 16 -5.50 -4.41 -10.57
N ASP A 17 -6.38 -4.90 -9.71
CA ASP A 17 -6.20 -4.83 -8.25
C ASP A 17 -6.89 -6.02 -7.58
N GLU A 18 -6.52 -6.29 -6.33
CA GLU A 18 -7.18 -7.26 -5.47
C GLU A 18 -8.11 -6.54 -4.49
N THR A 19 -9.31 -7.08 -4.33
CA THR A 19 -10.26 -6.56 -3.35
C THR A 19 -10.85 -7.69 -2.52
N SER A 20 -11.10 -7.39 -1.25
CA SER A 20 -11.85 -8.29 -0.36
C SER A 20 -13.28 -7.79 -0.27
N LEU A 21 -14.22 -8.68 -0.53
CA LEU A 21 -15.64 -8.45 -0.27
C LEU A 21 -16.05 -9.02 1.11
N SER A 22 -17.34 -8.97 1.40
CA SER A 22 -17.91 -9.56 2.62
C SER A 22 -17.45 -11.01 2.80
N CYS A 23 -17.22 -11.42 4.04
CA CYS A 23 -16.76 -12.77 4.42
C CYS A 23 -15.28 -13.09 4.10
N GLY A 24 -14.45 -12.11 3.77
CA GLY A 24 -13.01 -12.32 3.55
C GLY A 24 -12.66 -12.96 2.21
N GLU A 25 -13.59 -13.09 1.30
CA GLU A 25 -13.33 -13.59 -0.05
C GLU A 25 -12.54 -12.56 -0.85
N LEU A 26 -11.45 -13.02 -1.49
CA LEU A 26 -10.60 -12.20 -2.33
C LEU A 26 -11.03 -12.32 -3.79
N TYR A 27 -11.01 -11.19 -4.48
CA TYR A 27 -11.30 -11.08 -5.90
C TYR A 27 -10.22 -10.29 -6.61
N THR A 28 -9.84 -10.74 -7.81
CA THR A 28 -9.06 -9.93 -8.74
C THR A 28 -10.03 -9.15 -9.62
N VAL A 29 -9.86 -7.82 -9.67
CA VAL A 29 -10.75 -6.91 -10.39
C VAL A 29 -9.94 -6.19 -11.49
N VAL A 30 -10.48 -6.21 -12.70
CA VAL A 30 -9.92 -5.48 -13.86
C VAL A 30 -10.90 -4.39 -14.25
N THR A 31 -10.44 -3.15 -14.25
CA THR A 31 -11.26 -1.98 -14.55
C THR A 31 -10.69 -1.16 -15.71
N ASN A 32 -11.57 -0.51 -16.46
CA ASN A 32 -11.23 0.48 -17.48
C ASN A 32 -11.16 1.87 -16.82
N ARG A 33 -9.99 2.49 -16.85
CA ARG A 33 -9.79 3.82 -16.24
C ARG A 33 -10.66 4.90 -16.85
N ALA A 34 -10.98 4.80 -18.14
CA ALA A 34 -11.86 5.75 -18.81
C ALA A 34 -13.29 5.78 -18.26
N GLY A 35 -13.72 4.72 -17.57
CA GLY A 35 -15.05 4.64 -16.96
C GLY A 35 -15.20 5.43 -15.65
N HIS A 36 -14.09 5.88 -15.03
CA HIS A 36 -14.07 6.70 -13.81
C HIS A 36 -14.96 6.18 -12.67
N GLY A 37 -15.08 4.85 -12.51
CA GLY A 37 -15.94 4.21 -11.50
C GLY A 37 -17.43 4.14 -11.88
N GLY A 38 -17.82 4.70 -13.01
CA GLY A 38 -19.19 4.67 -13.51
C GLY A 38 -19.54 3.42 -14.32
N ARG A 39 -20.65 3.48 -15.02
CA ARG A 39 -21.11 2.41 -15.90
C ARG A 39 -20.07 2.13 -16.99
N GLY A 40 -19.72 0.85 -17.20
CA GLY A 40 -18.71 0.44 -18.18
C GLY A 40 -17.28 0.40 -17.64
N THR A 41 -17.06 0.71 -16.37
CA THR A 41 -15.74 0.62 -15.74
C THR A 41 -15.29 -0.83 -15.54
N LEU A 42 -16.16 -1.71 -15.05
CA LEU A 42 -15.80 -3.10 -14.76
C LEU A 42 -15.59 -3.88 -16.05
N VAL A 43 -14.38 -4.44 -16.23
CA VAL A 43 -14.01 -5.32 -17.33
C VAL A 43 -14.14 -6.78 -16.88
N ALA A 44 -13.54 -7.12 -15.74
CA ALA A 44 -13.62 -8.45 -15.18
C ALA A 44 -13.56 -8.40 -13.66
N MET A 45 -14.20 -9.36 -13.01
CA MET A 45 -14.08 -9.65 -11.59
C MET A 45 -14.01 -11.16 -11.42
N ILE A 46 -12.95 -11.65 -10.85
CA ILE A 46 -12.64 -13.08 -10.75
C ILE A 46 -12.41 -13.43 -9.29
N ARG A 47 -13.12 -14.45 -8.79
CA ARG A 47 -12.93 -14.96 -7.43
C ARG A 47 -11.56 -15.62 -7.32
N GLY A 48 -10.77 -15.16 -6.35
CA GLY A 48 -9.39 -15.58 -6.10
C GLY A 48 -8.34 -14.71 -6.79
N THR A 49 -7.08 -15.03 -6.48
CA THR A 49 -5.90 -14.24 -6.88
C THR A 49 -4.87 -15.07 -7.64
N LYS A 50 -5.20 -16.34 -7.95
CA LYS A 50 -4.30 -17.23 -8.70
C LYS A 50 -4.17 -16.76 -10.14
N SER A 51 -2.93 -16.48 -10.57
CA SER A 51 -2.64 -15.97 -11.91
C SER A 51 -3.22 -16.82 -13.02
N GLU A 52 -3.17 -18.14 -12.89
CA GLU A 52 -3.67 -19.08 -13.89
C GLU A 52 -5.18 -18.95 -14.13
N ASP A 53 -5.95 -18.78 -13.06
CA ASP A 53 -7.40 -18.64 -13.13
C ASP A 53 -7.79 -17.29 -13.74
N VAL A 54 -7.10 -16.22 -13.32
CA VAL A 54 -7.33 -14.88 -13.87
C VAL A 54 -6.97 -14.83 -15.35
N ILE A 55 -5.83 -15.40 -15.76
CA ILE A 55 -5.39 -15.46 -17.16
C ILE A 55 -6.42 -16.20 -18.01
N LYS A 56 -6.91 -17.37 -17.57
CA LYS A 56 -7.95 -18.13 -18.29
C LYS A 56 -9.20 -17.30 -18.58
N VAL A 57 -9.65 -16.50 -17.60
CA VAL A 57 -10.81 -15.63 -17.78
C VAL A 57 -10.51 -14.50 -18.76
N LEU A 58 -9.35 -13.86 -18.65
CA LEU A 58 -8.94 -12.81 -19.56
C LEU A 58 -8.75 -13.30 -21.01
N GLU A 59 -8.31 -14.54 -21.19
CA GLU A 59 -8.16 -15.17 -22.50
C GLU A 59 -9.49 -15.42 -23.23
N MET A 60 -10.61 -15.36 -22.53
CA MET A 60 -11.95 -15.35 -23.16
C MET A 60 -12.22 -14.04 -23.92
N ILE A 61 -11.44 -12.99 -23.70
CA ILE A 61 -11.42 -11.79 -24.52
C ILE A 61 -10.53 -12.05 -25.72
N HIS A 62 -11.04 -11.81 -26.94
CA HIS A 62 -10.28 -12.06 -28.16
C HIS A 62 -8.93 -11.32 -28.14
N LEU A 63 -7.87 -11.98 -28.58
CA LEU A 63 -6.50 -11.46 -28.54
C LEU A 63 -6.34 -10.08 -29.20
N SER A 64 -7.07 -9.83 -30.32
CA SER A 64 -7.03 -8.53 -30.97
C SER A 64 -7.47 -7.38 -30.05
N LYS A 65 -8.49 -7.60 -29.21
CA LYS A 65 -8.93 -6.63 -28.21
C LYS A 65 -7.92 -6.49 -27.06
N ARG A 66 -7.36 -7.61 -26.59
CA ARG A 66 -6.32 -7.56 -25.54
C ARG A 66 -5.06 -6.81 -26.00
N LYS A 67 -4.72 -6.88 -27.28
CA LYS A 67 -3.60 -6.14 -27.90
C LYS A 67 -3.86 -4.62 -28.04
N THR A 68 -5.09 -4.15 -27.95
CA THR A 68 -5.39 -2.70 -27.96
C THR A 68 -5.13 -2.01 -26.61
N VAL A 69 -4.94 -2.79 -25.55
CA VAL A 69 -4.55 -2.25 -24.24
C VAL A 69 -3.12 -1.73 -24.31
N LYS A 70 -2.93 -0.47 -23.98
CA LYS A 70 -1.65 0.24 -24.02
C LYS A 70 -0.97 0.32 -22.66
N GLU A 71 -1.77 0.40 -21.61
CA GLU A 71 -1.30 0.59 -20.23
C GLU A 71 -2.15 -0.22 -19.25
N VAL A 72 -1.51 -0.84 -18.28
CA VAL A 72 -2.18 -1.44 -17.14
C VAL A 72 -1.50 -0.96 -15.86
N THR A 73 -2.28 -0.29 -15.01
CA THR A 73 -1.86 0.05 -13.66
C THR A 73 -2.09 -1.14 -12.74
N LEU A 74 -1.09 -1.52 -11.96
CA LEU A 74 -1.11 -2.68 -11.07
C LEU A 74 -0.32 -2.39 -9.78
N ASP A 75 -0.51 -3.22 -8.77
CA ASP A 75 0.35 -3.22 -7.59
C ASP A 75 1.74 -3.84 -7.90
N LEU A 76 2.65 -3.80 -6.92
CA LEU A 76 4.01 -4.33 -7.05
C LEU A 76 4.08 -5.87 -6.93
N SER A 77 2.96 -6.59 -7.12
CA SER A 77 2.88 -8.04 -6.99
C SER A 77 3.43 -8.77 -8.23
N PRO A 78 4.34 -9.74 -8.06
CA PRO A 78 4.80 -10.60 -9.16
C PRO A 78 3.65 -11.35 -9.85
N THR A 79 2.61 -11.73 -9.09
CA THR A 79 1.40 -12.38 -9.60
C THR A 79 0.66 -11.47 -10.59
N MET A 80 0.44 -10.20 -10.22
CA MET A 80 -0.18 -9.21 -11.09
C MET A 80 0.64 -8.93 -12.35
N MET A 81 1.96 -8.82 -12.21
CA MET A 81 2.86 -8.65 -13.36
C MET A 81 2.74 -9.83 -14.35
N ARG A 82 2.65 -11.07 -13.85
CA ARG A 82 2.44 -12.26 -14.68
C ARG A 82 1.11 -12.22 -15.41
N ILE A 83 0.03 -11.86 -14.72
CA ILE A 83 -1.31 -11.72 -15.32
C ILE A 83 -1.29 -10.70 -16.46
N VAL A 84 -0.70 -9.53 -16.23
CA VAL A 84 -0.66 -8.44 -17.22
C VAL A 84 0.19 -8.83 -18.43
N ARG A 85 1.38 -9.40 -18.22
CA ARG A 85 2.25 -9.84 -19.33
C ARG A 85 1.57 -10.86 -20.25
N THR A 86 0.81 -11.78 -19.66
CA THR A 86 0.11 -12.83 -20.43
C THR A 86 -1.20 -12.32 -21.01
N GLY A 87 -1.98 -11.59 -20.21
CA GLY A 87 -3.30 -11.11 -20.60
C GLY A 87 -3.26 -9.99 -21.64
N PHE A 88 -2.31 -9.06 -21.51
CA PHE A 88 -2.23 -7.83 -22.30
C PHE A 88 -0.82 -7.63 -22.89
N PRO A 89 -0.45 -8.38 -23.95
CA PRO A 89 0.94 -8.49 -24.42
C PRO A 89 1.57 -7.19 -24.92
N ASN A 90 0.76 -6.19 -25.29
CA ASN A 90 1.24 -4.89 -25.77
C ASN A 90 1.20 -3.79 -24.71
N ALA A 91 0.74 -4.11 -23.49
CA ALA A 91 0.55 -3.10 -22.46
C ALA A 91 1.85 -2.77 -21.73
N THR A 92 2.08 -1.49 -21.51
CA THR A 92 3.07 -1.01 -20.54
C THR A 92 2.50 -1.18 -19.14
N MET A 93 3.30 -1.72 -18.21
CA MET A 93 2.93 -1.85 -16.81
C MET A 93 3.33 -0.59 -16.04
N THR A 94 2.38 -0.01 -15.33
CA THR A 94 2.59 1.17 -14.47
C THR A 94 2.25 0.78 -13.03
N ASN A 95 3.16 1.04 -12.11
CA ASN A 95 2.92 0.75 -10.70
C ASN A 95 1.88 1.72 -10.12
N ASP A 96 0.97 1.20 -9.31
CA ASP A 96 0.01 2.04 -8.60
C ASP A 96 0.74 2.89 -7.55
N ARG A 97 0.59 4.20 -7.69
CA ARG A 97 1.18 5.19 -6.79
C ARG A 97 0.76 4.98 -5.33
N PHE A 98 -0.48 4.53 -5.09
CA PHE A 98 -0.97 4.28 -3.74
C PHE A 98 -0.14 3.19 -3.04
N HIS A 99 0.13 2.08 -3.71
CA HIS A 99 0.91 0.97 -3.16
C HIS A 99 2.38 1.37 -2.92
N VAL A 100 2.98 2.14 -3.83
CA VAL A 100 4.33 2.70 -3.63
C VAL A 100 4.38 3.62 -2.42
N GLN A 101 3.40 4.51 -2.29
CA GLN A 101 3.31 5.45 -1.16
C GLN A 101 3.07 4.73 0.17
N LYS A 102 2.24 3.68 0.18
CA LYS A 102 2.02 2.83 1.35
C LYS A 102 3.31 2.18 1.83
N LEU A 103 4.08 1.56 0.94
CA LEU A 103 5.38 0.95 1.28
C LEU A 103 6.34 1.97 1.88
N PHE A 104 6.38 3.18 1.33
CA PHE A 104 7.21 4.25 1.87
C PHE A 104 6.78 4.64 3.30
N TYR A 105 5.49 4.75 3.56
CA TYR A 105 4.98 5.06 4.89
C TYR A 105 5.22 3.93 5.90
N GLU A 106 5.11 2.68 5.47
CA GLU A 106 5.44 1.52 6.29
C GLU A 106 6.92 1.51 6.68
N ALA A 107 7.83 1.76 5.73
CA ALA A 107 9.26 1.85 6.01
C ALA A 107 9.61 2.99 7.01
N ILE A 108 8.98 4.16 6.86
CA ILE A 108 9.15 5.26 7.81
C ILE A 108 8.63 4.87 9.20
N ASP A 109 7.49 4.18 9.26
CA ASP A 109 6.92 3.75 10.55
C ASP A 109 7.80 2.71 11.25
N GLU A 110 8.41 1.79 10.53
CA GLU A 110 9.41 0.84 11.07
C GLU A 110 10.62 1.57 11.67
N LEU A 111 11.17 2.56 10.97
CA LEU A 111 12.25 3.39 11.50
C LEU A 111 11.81 4.13 12.77
N ARG A 112 10.63 4.74 12.77
CA ARG A 112 10.06 5.41 13.94
C ARG A 112 9.95 4.45 15.14
N ILE A 113 9.46 3.24 14.91
CA ILE A 113 9.33 2.21 15.95
C ILE A 113 10.70 1.83 16.50
N THR A 114 11.69 1.62 15.64
CA THR A 114 13.07 1.31 16.04
C THR A 114 13.64 2.41 16.94
N TYR A 115 13.55 3.67 16.54
CA TYR A 115 14.01 4.81 17.35
C TYR A 115 13.23 4.97 18.67
N ARG A 116 11.94 4.63 18.68
CA ARG A 116 11.13 4.64 19.91
C ARG A 116 11.62 3.57 20.90
N TRP A 117 11.97 2.39 20.43
CA TRP A 117 12.54 1.34 21.28
C TRP A 117 13.90 1.75 21.83
N MET A 118 14.78 2.31 21.00
CA MET A 118 16.07 2.84 21.44
C MET A 118 15.89 3.95 22.50
N ALA A 119 14.94 4.87 22.30
CA ALA A 119 14.65 5.92 23.27
C ALA A 119 14.13 5.36 24.62
N ARG A 120 13.34 4.28 24.58
CA ARG A 120 12.88 3.59 25.78
C ARG A 120 14.04 2.92 26.53
N ASP A 121 14.90 2.26 25.78
CA ASP A 121 16.02 1.53 26.39
C ASP A 121 17.01 2.50 27.02
N LEU A 122 17.32 3.62 26.36
CA LEU A 122 18.12 4.71 26.94
C LEU A 122 17.48 5.29 28.23
N GLU A 123 16.17 5.52 28.20
CA GLU A 123 15.43 5.99 29.39
C GLU A 123 15.51 4.99 30.55
N ASN A 124 15.38 3.68 30.25
CA ASN A 124 15.52 2.62 31.26
C ASN A 124 16.93 2.57 31.87
N ASP A 125 17.96 2.71 31.04
CA ASP A 125 19.36 2.75 31.49
C ASP A 125 19.64 3.96 32.37
N GLU A 126 19.07 5.12 32.04
CA GLU A 126 19.18 6.34 32.86
C GLU A 126 18.46 6.16 34.21
N ILE A 127 17.25 5.61 34.18
CA ILE A 127 16.50 5.31 35.43
C ILE A 127 17.31 4.35 36.32
N GLN A 128 17.92 3.32 35.74
CA GLN A 128 18.71 2.36 36.51
C GLN A 128 19.96 3.01 37.13
N ARG A 129 20.69 3.85 36.37
CA ARG A 129 21.84 4.61 36.87
C ARG A 129 21.44 5.55 38.02
N CYS A 130 20.32 6.25 37.87
CA CYS A 130 19.82 7.13 38.93
C CYS A 130 19.50 6.34 40.22
N LYS A 131 18.89 5.14 40.09
CA LYS A 131 18.63 4.25 41.24
C LYS A 131 19.91 3.81 41.94
N GLU A 132 20.92 3.40 41.16
CA GLU A 132 22.22 2.99 41.73
C GLU A 132 22.94 4.12 42.44
N GLN A 133 22.76 5.36 42.00
CA GLN A 133 23.31 6.58 42.63
C GLN A 133 22.42 7.18 43.69
N ASN A 134 21.26 6.59 43.96
CA ASN A 134 20.26 7.11 44.90
C ASN A 134 19.78 8.54 44.59
N ILE A 135 19.67 8.86 43.26
CA ILE A 135 19.25 10.14 42.70
C ILE A 135 17.84 9.96 42.10
N GLU A 136 16.97 10.96 42.25
CA GLU A 136 15.67 10.99 41.60
C GLU A 136 15.83 11.16 40.10
N TYR A 137 15.19 10.27 39.30
CA TYR A 137 15.18 10.39 37.84
C TYR A 137 14.22 11.49 37.38
N VAL A 138 14.72 12.49 36.67
CA VAL A 138 13.93 13.55 36.05
C VAL A 138 14.06 13.46 34.51
N PRO A 139 12.99 13.08 33.80
CA PRO A 139 13.07 12.94 32.37
C PRO A 139 13.23 14.29 31.65
N PHE A 140 14.08 14.34 30.63
CA PHE A 140 14.12 15.49 29.74
C PHE A 140 12.79 15.59 28.97
N ARG A 141 12.24 16.81 28.86
CA ARG A 141 11.00 17.11 28.14
C ARG A 141 11.24 18.19 27.10
N TYR A 142 10.66 17.98 25.92
CA TYR A 142 10.63 19.00 24.85
C TYR A 142 9.64 20.12 25.20
N THR A 143 9.62 21.19 24.39
CA THR A 143 8.75 22.35 24.61
C THR A 143 7.26 22.03 24.67
N ASN A 144 6.84 20.93 24.02
CA ASN A 144 5.47 20.41 24.09
C ASN A 144 5.17 19.52 25.31
N GLY A 145 6.12 19.35 26.23
CA GLY A 145 5.99 18.52 27.43
C GLY A 145 6.23 17.02 27.21
N ASP A 146 6.46 16.57 25.98
CA ASP A 146 6.74 15.16 25.70
C ASP A 146 8.20 14.79 26.00
N THR A 147 8.42 13.57 26.49
CA THR A 147 9.73 12.93 26.42
C THR A 147 10.01 12.43 24.99
N ARG A 148 11.27 12.11 24.66
CA ARG A 148 11.67 11.56 23.35
C ARG A 148 10.84 10.34 22.96
N LYS A 149 10.60 9.42 23.88
CA LYS A 149 9.78 8.23 23.70
C LYS A 149 8.32 8.58 23.37
N GLN A 150 7.75 9.56 24.07
CA GLN A 150 6.37 10.02 23.88
C GLN A 150 6.21 10.75 22.54
N LEU A 151 7.17 11.61 22.18
CA LEU A 151 7.18 12.30 20.89
C LEU A 151 7.22 11.31 19.74
N LEU A 152 8.11 10.31 19.77
CA LEU A 152 8.20 9.27 18.76
C LEU A 152 6.93 8.39 18.69
N ALA A 153 6.26 8.15 19.84
CA ALA A 153 4.99 7.43 19.86
C ALA A 153 3.89 8.16 19.07
N ARG A 154 3.85 9.49 19.18
CA ARG A 154 2.84 10.36 18.53
C ARG A 154 3.20 10.77 17.12
N ALA A 155 4.46 10.59 16.71
CA ALA A 155 4.98 11.08 15.41
C ALA A 155 4.48 10.32 14.17
N LYS A 156 3.76 9.21 14.31
CA LYS A 156 3.32 8.38 13.18
C LYS A 156 2.70 9.18 12.02
N HIS A 157 1.78 10.09 12.35
CA HIS A 157 1.09 10.91 11.35
C HIS A 157 1.80 12.22 11.01
N VAL A 158 2.83 12.57 11.78
CA VAL A 158 3.62 13.78 11.58
C VAL A 158 4.69 13.57 10.53
N LEU A 159 5.38 12.43 10.58
CA LEU A 159 6.49 12.08 9.67
C LEU A 159 6.07 12.00 8.19
N VAL A 160 4.78 11.80 7.92
CA VAL A 160 4.22 11.78 6.55
C VAL A 160 3.70 13.13 6.08
N LYS A 161 3.78 14.17 6.94
CA LYS A 161 3.42 15.54 6.59
C LYS A 161 4.64 16.31 6.11
N HIS A 162 4.41 17.31 5.26
CA HIS A 162 5.47 18.24 4.88
C HIS A 162 6.04 18.96 6.13
N TYR A 163 7.35 19.11 6.20
CA TYR A 163 8.06 19.66 7.37
C TYR A 163 7.57 21.04 7.81
N SER A 164 7.05 21.87 6.88
CA SER A 164 6.46 23.17 7.22
C SER A 164 5.22 23.11 8.12
N LYS A 165 4.66 21.91 8.30
CA LYS A 165 3.51 21.65 9.18
C LYS A 165 3.92 21.03 10.52
N TRP A 166 5.23 20.90 10.76
CA TRP A 166 5.77 20.40 12.01
C TRP A 166 5.84 21.50 13.05
N THR A 167 5.67 21.13 14.31
CA THR A 167 5.95 22.02 15.44
C THR A 167 7.44 22.02 15.76
N GLU A 168 7.91 23.00 16.55
CA GLU A 168 9.30 23.10 16.97
C GLU A 168 9.84 21.82 17.63
N SER A 169 9.00 21.11 18.38
CA SER A 169 9.37 19.83 19.05
C SER A 169 9.38 18.64 18.12
N GLN A 170 8.77 18.73 16.95
CA GLN A 170 8.68 17.66 15.94
C GLN A 170 9.83 17.69 14.96
#